data_ce060dca325d4f05fb23a9a9e7ba3239
#
_entry.id   ce060dca325d4f05fb23a9a9e7ba3239
#
_cell.length_a   1.000
_cell.length_b   1.000
_cell.length_c   1.000
_cell.angle_alpha   90.00
_cell.angle_beta   90.00
_cell.angle_gamma   90.00
#
_symmetry.space_group_name_H-M   'P 1'
#
loop_
_entity.id
_entity.type
_entity.pdbx_description
1 polymer ?
#
loop_
_entity_poly.entity_id
_entity_poly.type
_entity_poly.pdbx_seq_one_letter_code
_entity_poly.pdbx_strand_id
1 'polypeptide(L)'
;MLFPSRIHLARAGLLLFLVGLWQLLWVWGLPAYVLGPVEIVEHFFAALGSEELYQHIGASLLRSLPGFAIGALLGVALGLLAGVTRAFEQMLSPVIFLSYPVPKIVMLPLFMLWFGIGDLSKILIIALACFYPMYINAYYGAKSTSALLVWSALNMGADRRQIFRKVVLPSALPLIFAGLRVSLALSFIVMFATEMINASSGLGHLIRVAESGLRFDLMYVSLLAIAILGYAGDRLLRFARERALAWQGTHD
;
A
#
# COMPACT_ATOMS: atom_id res chain seq x y z
N MET A 1 -1.57 28.91 17.80
CA MET A 1 -1.05 28.58 16.45
C MET A 1 0.47 28.44 16.54
N LEU A 2 0.99 27.23 16.71
CA LEU A 2 2.44 26.97 16.69
C LEU A 2 2.88 26.93 15.22
N PHE A 3 3.86 27.75 14.87
CA PHE A 3 4.40 27.91 13.51
C PHE A 3 4.71 26.54 12.87
N PRO A 4 4.22 26.25 11.67
CA PRO A 4 4.44 24.96 10.98
C PRO A 4 5.93 24.60 10.83
N SER A 5 6.81 25.57 10.72
CA SER A 5 8.26 25.39 10.65
C SER A 5 8.87 24.74 11.91
N ARG A 6 8.38 25.02 13.10
CA ARG A 6 8.90 24.44 14.37
C ARG A 6 8.53 22.96 14.49
N ILE A 7 7.38 22.54 14.00
CA ILE A 7 6.94 21.14 14.03
C ILE A 7 7.79 20.31 13.06
N HIS A 8 8.10 20.82 11.88
CA HIS A 8 8.99 20.13 10.93
C HIS A 8 10.42 20.01 11.45
N LEU A 9 10.95 21.06 12.11
CA LEU A 9 12.25 21.03 12.77
C LEU A 9 12.29 20.01 13.93
N ALA A 10 11.26 19.98 14.77
CA ALA A 10 11.18 19.00 15.86
C ALA A 10 11.11 17.55 15.35
N ARG A 11 10.33 17.29 14.27
CA ARG A 11 10.27 15.97 13.62
C ARG A 11 11.61 15.55 13.03
N ALA A 12 12.27 16.45 12.31
CA ALA A 12 13.60 16.20 11.75
C ALA A 12 14.63 15.95 12.86
N GLY A 13 14.59 16.74 13.93
CA GLY A 13 15.46 16.56 15.09
C GLY A 13 15.26 15.20 15.78
N LEU A 14 14.01 14.76 15.95
CA LEU A 14 13.71 13.44 16.52
C LEU A 14 14.25 12.31 15.63
N LEU A 15 14.04 12.39 14.32
CA LEU A 15 14.55 11.38 13.37
C LEU A 15 16.09 11.32 13.41
N LEU A 16 16.76 12.47 13.36
CA LEU A 16 18.22 12.54 13.45
C LEU A 16 18.74 12.00 14.79
N PHE A 17 18.04 12.30 15.88
CA PHE A 17 18.37 11.75 17.20
C PHE A 17 18.27 10.22 17.22
N LEU A 18 17.18 9.64 16.69
CA LEU A 18 16.98 8.19 16.66
C LEU A 18 18.02 7.48 15.79
N VAL A 19 18.33 8.02 14.60
CA VAL A 19 19.36 7.49 13.72
C VAL A 19 20.75 7.63 14.35
N GLY A 20 21.04 8.77 14.98
CA GLY A 20 22.30 9.00 15.70
C GLY A 20 22.46 8.08 16.90
N LEU A 21 21.39 7.84 17.66
CA LEU A 21 21.37 6.89 18.77
C LEU A 21 21.65 5.46 18.28
N TRP A 22 21.01 5.03 17.18
CA TRP A 22 21.28 3.72 16.58
C TRP A 22 22.74 3.62 16.14
N GLN A 23 23.28 4.62 15.45
CA GLN A 23 24.68 4.65 15.04
C GLN A 23 25.63 4.58 16.26
N LEU A 24 25.32 5.29 17.33
CA LEU A 24 26.12 5.27 18.57
C LEU A 24 26.11 3.88 19.22
N LEU A 25 24.94 3.26 19.33
CA LEU A 25 24.79 1.90 19.87
C LEU A 25 25.57 0.87 19.04
N TRP A 26 25.58 1.05 17.71
CA TRP A 26 26.35 0.19 16.81
C TRP A 26 27.87 0.31 17.08
N VAL A 27 28.38 1.52 17.22
CA VAL A 27 29.81 1.75 17.56
C VAL A 27 30.15 1.20 18.94
N TRP A 28 29.22 1.17 19.89
CA TRP A 28 29.44 0.67 21.25
C TRP A 28 29.47 -0.88 21.34
N GLY A 29 29.19 -1.59 20.26
CA GLY A 29 29.38 -3.04 20.17
C GLY A 29 28.10 -3.86 20.03
N LEU A 30 27.18 -3.41 19.20
CA LEU A 30 26.08 -4.27 18.75
C LEU A 30 26.65 -5.49 18.03
N PRO A 31 25.93 -6.64 18.05
CA PRO A 31 26.34 -7.84 17.32
C PRO A 31 26.54 -7.58 15.83
N ALA A 32 27.49 -8.27 15.20
CA ALA A 32 27.86 -8.07 13.80
C ALA A 32 26.71 -8.24 12.77
N TYR A 33 25.61 -8.87 13.18
CA TYR A 33 24.39 -8.98 12.34
C TYR A 33 23.49 -7.73 12.41
N VAL A 34 23.79 -6.76 13.27
CA VAL A 34 23.09 -5.49 13.35
C VAL A 34 23.96 -4.42 12.72
N LEU A 35 23.70 -4.07 11.47
CA LEU A 35 24.45 -3.03 10.76
C LEU A 35 24.06 -1.64 11.25
N GLY A 36 25.02 -0.72 11.24
CA GLY A 36 24.77 0.69 11.50
C GLY A 36 24.10 1.41 10.31
N PRO A 37 23.39 2.51 10.57
CA PRO A 37 22.76 3.29 9.50
C PRO A 37 23.70 3.71 8.38
N VAL A 38 24.91 4.14 8.71
CA VAL A 38 25.93 4.56 7.72
C VAL A 38 26.35 3.39 6.86
N GLU A 39 26.64 2.25 7.46
CA GLU A 39 27.05 1.03 6.80
C GLU A 39 25.97 0.50 5.85
N ILE A 40 24.69 0.54 6.28
CA ILE A 40 23.55 0.18 5.42
C ILE A 40 23.49 1.07 4.18
N VAL A 41 23.68 2.38 4.34
CA VAL A 41 23.66 3.32 3.22
C VAL A 41 24.83 3.07 2.27
N GLU A 42 26.03 2.80 2.77
CA GLU A 42 27.21 2.46 1.95
C GLU A 42 26.98 1.19 1.14
N HIS A 43 26.51 0.11 1.78
CA HIS A 43 26.17 -1.13 1.08
C HIS A 43 25.04 -0.93 0.05
N PHE A 44 24.06 -0.09 0.35
CA PHE A 44 22.99 0.21 -0.59
C PHE A 44 23.51 0.92 -1.84
N PHE A 45 24.37 1.93 -1.69
CA PHE A 45 24.97 2.62 -2.84
C PHE A 45 25.90 1.70 -3.65
N ALA A 46 26.63 0.82 -3.00
CA ALA A 46 27.43 -0.20 -3.67
C ALA A 46 26.55 -1.18 -4.48
N ALA A 47 25.41 -1.60 -3.90
CA ALA A 47 24.47 -2.50 -4.55
C ALA A 47 23.72 -1.86 -5.74
N LEU A 48 23.58 -0.54 -5.78
CA LEU A 48 23.02 0.16 -6.95
C LEU A 48 23.85 -0.02 -8.24
N GLY A 49 25.13 -0.42 -8.11
CA GLY A 49 25.95 -0.82 -9.26
C GLY A 49 25.71 -2.24 -9.75
N SER A 50 24.92 -3.05 -9.05
CA SER A 50 24.67 -4.45 -9.38
C SER A 50 23.39 -4.63 -10.21
N GLU A 51 23.45 -5.39 -11.29
CA GLU A 51 22.27 -5.79 -12.07
C GLU A 51 21.31 -6.67 -11.26
N GLU A 52 21.83 -7.46 -10.32
CA GLU A 52 21.08 -8.35 -9.47
C GLU A 52 19.98 -7.62 -8.66
N LEU A 53 20.31 -6.49 -8.04
CA LEU A 53 19.35 -5.70 -7.26
C LEU A 53 18.19 -5.22 -8.13
N TYR A 54 18.47 -4.73 -9.34
CA TYR A 54 17.42 -4.24 -10.25
C TYR A 54 16.51 -5.36 -10.75
N GLN A 55 17.04 -6.56 -11.01
CA GLN A 55 16.24 -7.73 -11.38
C GLN A 55 15.26 -8.10 -10.26
N HIS A 56 15.71 -8.08 -9.00
CA HIS A 56 14.85 -8.36 -7.84
C HIS A 56 13.81 -7.25 -7.62
N ILE A 57 14.18 -5.98 -7.76
CA ILE A 57 13.24 -4.85 -7.70
C ILE A 57 12.18 -5.01 -8.81
N GLY A 58 12.59 -5.27 -10.03
CA GLY A 58 11.69 -5.47 -11.17
C GLY A 58 10.69 -6.59 -10.92
N ALA A 59 11.16 -7.75 -10.46
CA ALA A 59 10.31 -8.90 -10.13
C ALA A 59 9.27 -8.56 -9.05
N SER A 60 9.67 -7.87 -7.98
CA SER A 60 8.76 -7.44 -6.92
C SER A 60 7.70 -6.44 -7.42
N LEU A 61 8.10 -5.47 -8.24
CA LEU A 61 7.18 -4.50 -8.83
C LEU A 61 6.19 -5.14 -9.81
N LEU A 62 6.65 -6.09 -10.64
CA LEU A 62 5.80 -6.84 -11.56
C LEU A 62 4.74 -7.71 -10.87
N ARG A 63 4.89 -8.00 -9.58
CA ARG A 63 3.89 -8.69 -8.76
C ARG A 63 3.03 -7.72 -7.97
N SER A 64 3.65 -6.75 -7.28
CA SER A 64 2.94 -5.83 -6.39
C SER A 64 2.04 -4.85 -7.15
N LEU A 65 2.50 -4.25 -8.24
CA LEU A 65 1.73 -3.23 -8.97
C LEU A 65 0.48 -3.81 -9.67
N PRO A 66 0.55 -4.93 -10.43
CA PRO A 66 -0.66 -5.52 -10.98
C PRO A 66 -1.62 -6.03 -9.90
N GLY A 67 -1.10 -6.66 -8.84
CA GLY A 67 -1.93 -7.10 -7.72
C GLY A 67 -2.65 -5.93 -7.05
N PHE A 68 -1.93 -4.85 -6.73
CA PHE A 68 -2.52 -3.61 -6.23
C PHE A 68 -3.58 -3.04 -7.17
N ALA A 69 -3.26 -2.90 -8.47
CA ALA A 69 -4.19 -2.32 -9.44
C ALA A 69 -5.48 -3.13 -9.58
N ILE A 70 -5.39 -4.45 -9.70
CA ILE A 70 -6.55 -5.34 -9.79
C ILE A 70 -7.40 -5.24 -8.53
N GLY A 71 -6.78 -5.36 -7.35
CA GLY A 71 -7.48 -5.27 -6.07
C GLY A 71 -8.13 -3.91 -5.86
N ALA A 72 -7.43 -2.82 -6.20
CA ALA A 72 -7.93 -1.45 -6.09
C ALA A 72 -9.12 -1.21 -7.04
N LEU A 73 -9.00 -1.59 -8.30
CA LEU A 73 -10.08 -1.40 -9.29
C LEU A 73 -11.34 -2.15 -8.92
N LEU A 74 -11.21 -3.44 -8.57
CA LEU A 74 -12.35 -4.26 -8.16
C LEU A 74 -12.95 -3.76 -6.84
N GLY A 75 -12.11 -3.38 -5.87
CA GLY A 75 -12.56 -2.84 -4.59
C GLY A 75 -13.31 -1.52 -4.74
N VAL A 76 -12.81 -0.58 -5.55
CA VAL A 76 -13.52 0.68 -5.84
C VAL A 76 -14.83 0.42 -6.55
N ALA A 77 -14.83 -0.39 -7.62
CA ALA A 77 -16.02 -0.64 -8.41
C ALA A 77 -17.15 -1.30 -7.58
N LEU A 78 -16.82 -2.38 -6.87
CA LEU A 78 -17.80 -3.11 -6.05
C LEU A 78 -18.17 -2.33 -4.78
N GLY A 79 -17.24 -1.61 -4.17
CA GLY A 79 -17.50 -0.78 -2.99
C GLY A 79 -18.45 0.39 -3.31
N LEU A 80 -18.20 1.13 -4.39
CA LEU A 80 -19.09 2.20 -4.84
C LEU A 80 -20.48 1.64 -5.22
N LEU A 81 -20.51 0.51 -5.93
CA LEU A 81 -21.77 -0.12 -6.33
C LEU A 81 -22.60 -0.53 -5.10
N ALA A 82 -21.99 -1.14 -4.10
CA ALA A 82 -22.65 -1.51 -2.85
C ALA A 82 -23.06 -0.27 -2.04
N GLY A 83 -22.26 0.81 -2.06
CA GLY A 83 -22.57 2.06 -1.36
C GLY A 83 -23.78 2.83 -1.90
N VAL A 84 -24.06 2.70 -3.21
CA VAL A 84 -25.20 3.37 -3.87
C VAL A 84 -26.41 2.47 -4.10
N THR A 85 -26.25 1.14 -4.02
CA THR A 85 -27.32 0.19 -4.39
C THR A 85 -27.59 -0.80 -3.25
N ARG A 86 -28.77 -0.69 -2.62
CA ARG A 86 -29.15 -1.52 -1.46
C ARG A 86 -29.09 -3.03 -1.72
N ALA A 87 -29.44 -3.48 -2.93
CA ALA A 87 -29.39 -4.89 -3.29
C ALA A 87 -27.95 -5.43 -3.26
N PHE A 88 -26.98 -4.68 -3.84
CA PHE A 88 -25.57 -5.05 -3.80
C PHE A 88 -24.99 -4.95 -2.39
N GLU A 89 -25.40 -3.95 -1.61
CA GLU A 89 -25.01 -3.84 -0.20
C GLU A 89 -25.42 -5.11 0.57
N GLN A 90 -26.67 -5.52 0.49
CA GLN A 90 -27.19 -6.68 1.21
C GLN A 90 -26.53 -7.99 0.78
N MET A 91 -26.13 -8.11 -0.48
CA MET A 91 -25.49 -9.30 -1.03
C MET A 91 -23.99 -9.37 -0.72
N LEU A 92 -23.26 -8.28 -0.93
CA LEU A 92 -21.78 -8.30 -0.86
C LEU A 92 -21.24 -7.98 0.53
N SER A 93 -21.83 -6.99 1.24
CA SER A 93 -21.25 -6.49 2.48
C SER A 93 -21.15 -7.56 3.56
N PRO A 94 -22.13 -8.45 3.80
CA PRO A 94 -22.00 -9.51 4.80
C PRO A 94 -20.82 -10.44 4.50
N VAL A 95 -20.64 -10.83 3.24
CA VAL A 95 -19.54 -11.72 2.81
C VAL A 95 -18.20 -11.06 2.99
N ILE A 96 -18.09 -9.79 2.58
CA ILE A 96 -16.85 -9.01 2.70
C ILE A 96 -16.47 -8.81 4.18
N PHE A 97 -17.41 -8.33 5.01
CA PHE A 97 -17.12 -8.07 6.42
C PHE A 97 -16.85 -9.33 7.21
N LEU A 98 -17.51 -10.45 6.91
CA LEU A 98 -17.24 -11.73 7.56
C LEU A 98 -15.86 -12.30 7.18
N SER A 99 -15.44 -12.14 5.93
CA SER A 99 -14.16 -12.64 5.44
C SER A 99 -12.99 -11.68 5.66
N TYR A 100 -13.25 -10.42 6.02
CA TYR A 100 -12.21 -9.39 6.23
C TYR A 100 -11.15 -9.80 7.26
N PRO A 101 -11.50 -10.34 8.44
CA PRO A 101 -10.50 -10.69 9.47
C PRO A 101 -9.58 -11.85 9.08
N VAL A 102 -9.92 -12.63 8.06
CA VAL A 102 -9.10 -13.77 7.64
C VAL A 102 -7.77 -13.28 7.06
N PRO A 103 -6.61 -13.72 7.60
CA PRO A 103 -5.30 -13.35 7.07
C PRO A 103 -5.12 -13.87 5.64
N LYS A 104 -5.06 -12.97 4.65
CA LYS A 104 -5.03 -13.36 3.23
C LYS A 104 -3.79 -14.16 2.85
N ILE A 105 -2.65 -13.89 3.50
CA ILE A 105 -1.39 -14.60 3.24
C ILE A 105 -1.49 -16.10 3.52
N VAL A 106 -2.34 -16.53 4.47
CA VAL A 106 -2.56 -17.94 4.80
C VAL A 106 -3.19 -18.70 3.62
N MET A 107 -3.86 -18.00 2.71
CA MET A 107 -4.46 -18.59 1.51
C MET A 107 -3.44 -18.84 0.39
N LEU A 108 -2.19 -18.39 0.53
CA LEU A 108 -1.17 -18.53 -0.51
C LEU A 108 -0.98 -19.98 -0.99
N PRO A 109 -0.86 -21.01 -0.13
CA PRO A 109 -0.74 -22.40 -0.60
C PRO A 109 -1.92 -22.85 -1.45
N LEU A 110 -3.13 -22.41 -1.13
CA LEU A 110 -4.33 -22.72 -1.91
C LEU A 110 -4.30 -22.06 -3.29
N PHE A 111 -3.87 -20.80 -3.36
CA PHE A 111 -3.68 -20.09 -4.63
C PHE A 111 -2.59 -20.73 -5.48
N MET A 112 -1.51 -21.23 -4.85
CA MET A 112 -0.46 -21.96 -5.56
C MET A 112 -0.94 -23.30 -6.09
N LEU A 113 -1.85 -23.97 -5.38
CA LEU A 113 -2.48 -25.20 -5.84
C LEU A 113 -3.38 -24.97 -7.05
N TRP A 114 -4.15 -23.88 -7.06
CA TRP A 114 -5.12 -23.58 -8.13
C TRP A 114 -4.48 -22.92 -9.36
N PHE A 115 -3.51 -22.02 -9.16
CA PHE A 115 -2.93 -21.17 -10.21
C PHE A 115 -1.46 -21.48 -10.49
N GLY A 116 -0.89 -22.50 -9.82
CA GLY A 116 0.49 -22.88 -9.96
C GLY A 116 1.47 -22.09 -9.08
N ILE A 117 2.69 -22.62 -8.99
CA ILE A 117 3.81 -22.04 -8.26
C ILE A 117 4.47 -20.99 -9.17
N GLY A 118 3.90 -19.79 -9.23
CA GLY A 118 4.39 -18.74 -10.13
C GLY A 118 4.04 -17.35 -9.64
N ASP A 119 4.16 -16.38 -10.53
CA ASP A 119 3.85 -14.97 -10.22
C ASP A 119 2.35 -14.75 -10.13
N LEU A 120 1.54 -15.51 -10.89
CA LEU A 120 0.09 -15.34 -10.92
C LEU A 120 -0.54 -15.57 -9.54
N SER A 121 -0.16 -16.64 -8.83
CA SER A 121 -0.66 -16.92 -7.48
C SER A 121 -0.32 -15.77 -6.49
N LYS A 122 0.88 -15.19 -6.62
CA LYS A 122 1.33 -14.05 -5.80
C LYS A 122 0.56 -12.77 -6.15
N ILE A 123 0.38 -12.46 -7.44
CA ILE A 123 -0.40 -11.31 -7.91
C ILE A 123 -1.84 -11.40 -7.40
N LEU A 124 -2.46 -12.57 -7.49
CA LEU A 124 -3.86 -12.76 -7.07
C LEU A 124 -4.03 -12.63 -5.55
N ILE A 125 -3.08 -13.13 -4.74
CA ILE A 125 -3.18 -12.96 -3.29
C ILE A 125 -2.94 -11.52 -2.87
N ILE A 126 -2.04 -10.79 -3.55
CA ILE A 126 -1.85 -9.35 -3.36
C ILE A 126 -3.13 -8.60 -3.75
N ALA A 127 -3.74 -8.94 -4.89
CA ALA A 127 -5.00 -8.35 -5.33
C ALA A 127 -6.12 -8.57 -4.31
N LEU A 128 -6.24 -9.79 -3.79
CA LEU A 128 -7.20 -10.11 -2.75
C LEU A 128 -6.97 -9.29 -1.47
N ALA A 129 -5.72 -9.13 -1.03
CA ALA A 129 -5.39 -8.35 0.14
C ALA A 129 -5.71 -6.86 -0.03
N CYS A 130 -5.45 -6.30 -1.22
CA CYS A 130 -5.74 -4.91 -1.56
C CYS A 130 -7.23 -4.63 -1.76
N PHE A 131 -7.97 -5.61 -2.22
CA PHE A 131 -9.41 -5.50 -2.52
C PHE A 131 -10.23 -5.09 -1.29
N TYR A 132 -9.99 -5.70 -0.13
CA TYR A 132 -10.80 -5.47 1.06
C TYR A 132 -10.77 -4.03 1.57
N PRO A 133 -9.61 -3.43 1.86
CA PRO A 133 -9.57 -2.03 2.30
C PRO A 133 -10.11 -1.08 1.24
N MET A 134 -9.91 -1.39 -0.05
CA MET A 134 -10.48 -0.59 -1.13
C MET A 134 -12.00 -0.65 -1.16
N TYR A 135 -12.57 -1.86 -1.08
CA TYR A 135 -14.02 -2.03 -1.01
C TYR A 135 -14.63 -1.25 0.16
N ILE A 136 -14.06 -1.43 1.35
CA ILE A 136 -14.55 -0.80 2.58
C ILE A 136 -14.52 0.73 2.47
N ASN A 137 -13.40 1.29 2.02
CA ASN A 137 -13.25 2.74 1.89
C ASN A 137 -14.15 3.31 0.79
N ALA A 138 -14.27 2.65 -0.35
CA ALA A 138 -15.16 3.08 -1.44
C ALA A 138 -16.64 2.97 -1.05
N TYR A 139 -17.03 1.89 -0.36
CA TYR A 139 -18.38 1.70 0.18
C TYR A 139 -18.76 2.81 1.15
N TYR A 140 -17.95 3.05 2.17
CA TYR A 140 -18.22 4.13 3.12
C TYR A 140 -18.10 5.51 2.47
N GLY A 141 -17.22 5.68 1.50
CA GLY A 141 -17.10 6.90 0.71
C GLY A 141 -18.40 7.27 -0.01
N ALA A 142 -18.99 6.30 -0.69
CA ALA A 142 -20.28 6.50 -1.36
C ALA A 142 -21.42 6.71 -0.36
N LYS A 143 -21.43 5.95 0.73
CA LYS A 143 -22.50 5.98 1.74
C LYS A 143 -22.48 7.23 2.60
N SER A 144 -21.33 7.86 2.79
CA SER A 144 -21.18 9.14 3.52
C SER A 144 -21.61 10.37 2.74
N THR A 145 -22.02 10.20 1.47
CA THR A 145 -22.54 11.31 0.67
C THR A 145 -23.76 11.94 1.33
N SER A 146 -23.74 13.25 1.53
CA SER A 146 -24.83 13.98 2.17
C SER A 146 -26.16 13.81 1.39
N ALA A 147 -27.20 13.34 2.08
CA ALA A 147 -28.55 13.23 1.50
C ALA A 147 -29.05 14.57 0.97
N LEU A 148 -28.68 15.69 1.61
CA LEU A 148 -29.06 17.03 1.17
C LEU A 148 -28.51 17.34 -0.23
N LEU A 149 -27.25 16.97 -0.52
CA LEU A 149 -26.67 17.17 -1.85
C LEU A 149 -27.38 16.32 -2.91
N VAL A 150 -27.74 15.08 -2.55
CA VAL A 150 -28.49 14.19 -3.45
C VAL A 150 -29.87 14.75 -3.73
N TRP A 151 -30.61 15.21 -2.71
CA TRP A 151 -31.94 15.80 -2.89
C TRP A 151 -31.87 17.13 -3.65
N SER A 152 -30.90 17.98 -3.40
CA SER A 152 -30.70 19.21 -4.16
C SER A 152 -30.47 18.91 -5.65
N ALA A 153 -29.65 17.94 -5.97
CA ALA A 153 -29.42 17.51 -7.36
C ALA A 153 -30.69 16.96 -8.02
N LEU A 154 -31.49 16.15 -7.30
CA LEU A 154 -32.77 15.64 -7.77
C LEU A 154 -33.75 16.76 -8.06
N ASN A 155 -33.86 17.75 -7.17
CA ASN A 155 -34.73 18.93 -7.35
C ASN A 155 -34.32 19.79 -8.57
N MET A 156 -33.03 19.76 -8.94
CA MET A 156 -32.53 20.39 -10.16
C MET A 156 -32.68 19.52 -11.41
N GLY A 157 -33.39 18.40 -11.32
CA GLY A 157 -33.64 17.49 -12.47
C GLY A 157 -32.47 16.57 -12.84
N ALA A 158 -31.50 16.38 -11.96
CA ALA A 158 -30.39 15.47 -12.25
C ALA A 158 -30.84 14.00 -12.28
N ASP A 159 -30.40 13.26 -13.29
CA ASP A 159 -30.61 11.83 -13.39
C ASP A 159 -29.66 11.03 -12.47
N ARG A 160 -29.92 9.73 -12.30
CA ARG A 160 -29.10 8.86 -11.42
C ARG A 160 -27.63 8.84 -11.82
N ARG A 161 -27.29 8.90 -13.11
CA ARG A 161 -25.91 8.89 -13.61
C ARG A 161 -25.21 10.22 -13.31
N GLN A 162 -25.95 11.32 -13.44
CA GLN A 162 -25.45 12.64 -13.08
C GLN A 162 -25.19 12.75 -11.57
N ILE A 163 -26.13 12.28 -10.73
CA ILE A 163 -25.95 12.23 -9.26
C ILE A 163 -24.72 11.38 -8.92
N PHE A 164 -24.58 10.20 -9.49
CA PHE A 164 -23.41 9.36 -9.23
C PHE A 164 -22.09 10.07 -9.60
N ARG A 165 -22.01 10.63 -10.81
CA ARG A 165 -20.76 11.23 -11.33
C ARG A 165 -20.43 12.59 -10.73
N LYS A 166 -21.45 13.42 -10.42
CA LYS A 166 -21.25 14.81 -9.99
C LYS A 166 -21.38 15.00 -8.47
N VAL A 167 -21.98 14.05 -7.76
CA VAL A 167 -22.21 14.15 -6.32
C VAL A 167 -21.53 13.01 -5.57
N VAL A 168 -21.92 11.75 -5.84
CA VAL A 168 -21.45 10.60 -5.06
C VAL A 168 -19.97 10.35 -5.28
N LEU A 169 -19.52 10.22 -6.52
CA LEU A 169 -18.13 9.90 -6.83
C LEU A 169 -17.15 10.95 -6.32
N PRO A 170 -17.38 12.27 -6.54
CA PRO A 170 -16.52 13.30 -5.94
C PRO A 170 -16.52 13.28 -4.41
N SER A 171 -17.68 13.07 -3.78
CA SER A 171 -17.77 12.95 -2.31
C SER A 171 -17.02 11.74 -1.76
N ALA A 172 -16.95 10.63 -2.52
CA ALA A 172 -16.26 9.41 -2.13
C ALA A 172 -14.73 9.46 -2.34
N LEU A 173 -14.23 10.34 -3.23
CA LEU A 173 -12.81 10.40 -3.58
C LEU A 173 -11.85 10.49 -2.38
N PRO A 174 -12.09 11.29 -1.33
CA PRO A 174 -11.19 11.36 -0.19
C PRO A 174 -10.98 10.01 0.50
N LEU A 175 -12.07 9.24 0.70
CA LEU A 175 -12.00 7.90 1.29
C LEU A 175 -11.42 6.87 0.31
N ILE A 176 -11.67 7.00 -0.98
CA ILE A 176 -11.02 6.16 -2.01
C ILE A 176 -9.50 6.35 -1.95
N PHE A 177 -9.00 7.59 -1.87
CA PHE A 177 -7.55 7.83 -1.72
C PHE A 177 -6.98 7.32 -0.40
N ALA A 178 -7.77 7.38 0.70
CA ALA A 178 -7.38 6.74 1.95
C ALA A 178 -7.25 5.21 1.79
N GLY A 179 -8.22 4.59 1.12
CA GLY A 179 -8.18 3.17 0.78
C GLY A 179 -6.99 2.79 -0.12
N LEU A 180 -6.70 3.59 -1.15
CA LEU A 180 -5.53 3.39 -2.03
C LEU A 180 -4.22 3.38 -1.22
N ARG A 181 -4.08 4.28 -0.27
CA ARG A 181 -2.89 4.37 0.57
C ARG A 181 -2.70 3.13 1.45
N VAL A 182 -3.78 2.67 2.09
CA VAL A 182 -3.75 1.44 2.91
C VAL A 182 -3.47 0.21 2.04
N SER A 183 -4.12 0.10 0.89
CA SER A 183 -3.92 -1.00 -0.05
C SER A 183 -2.52 -1.02 -0.64
N LEU A 184 -1.92 0.13 -0.92
CA LEU A 184 -0.53 0.21 -1.39
C LEU A 184 0.44 -0.34 -0.34
N ALA A 185 0.30 0.04 0.93
CA ALA A 185 1.12 -0.51 2.00
C ALA A 185 0.95 -2.02 2.13
N LEU A 186 -0.30 -2.51 2.07
CA LEU A 186 -0.59 -3.95 2.10
C LEU A 186 -0.02 -4.69 0.90
N SER A 187 0.00 -4.08 -0.29
CA SER A 187 0.59 -4.71 -1.48
C SER A 187 2.06 -5.05 -1.28
N PHE A 188 2.85 -4.13 -0.70
CA PHE A 188 4.26 -4.38 -0.39
C PHE A 188 4.44 -5.40 0.73
N ILE A 189 3.62 -5.35 1.79
CA ILE A 189 3.69 -6.33 2.89
C ILE A 189 3.41 -7.74 2.38
N VAL A 190 2.33 -7.92 1.61
CA VAL A 190 1.94 -9.24 1.09
C VAL A 190 2.91 -9.70 0.00
N MET A 191 3.39 -8.80 -0.86
CA MET A 191 4.43 -9.11 -1.85
C MET A 191 5.68 -9.66 -1.17
N PHE A 192 6.21 -8.94 -0.17
CA PHE A 192 7.37 -9.37 0.61
C PHE A 192 7.16 -10.76 1.23
N ALA A 193 6.03 -10.95 1.92
CA ALA A 193 5.72 -12.23 2.58
C ALA A 193 5.58 -13.39 1.58
N THR A 194 4.94 -13.18 0.43
CA THR A 194 4.79 -14.22 -0.61
C THR A 194 6.13 -14.57 -1.27
N GLU A 195 7.02 -13.59 -1.44
CA GLU A 195 8.35 -13.80 -2.00
C GLU A 195 9.28 -14.52 -1.02
N MET A 196 9.17 -14.27 0.27
CA MET A 196 9.90 -15.02 1.28
C MET A 196 9.49 -16.50 1.33
N ILE A 197 8.19 -16.79 1.17
CA ILE A 197 7.71 -18.18 1.29
C ILE A 197 8.14 -19.02 0.09
N ASN A 198 7.90 -18.53 -1.13
CA ASN A 198 8.17 -19.33 -2.32
C ASN A 198 8.35 -18.45 -3.57
N ALA A 199 9.53 -17.89 -3.76
CA ALA A 199 9.93 -17.22 -4.98
C ALA A 199 11.36 -17.56 -5.37
N SER A 200 11.68 -17.46 -6.66
CA SER A 200 13.02 -17.56 -7.23
C SER A 200 13.65 -16.19 -7.52
N SER A 201 12.87 -15.11 -7.37
CA SER A 201 13.29 -13.73 -7.58
C SER A 201 12.42 -12.78 -6.77
N GLY A 202 12.87 -11.55 -6.62
CA GLY A 202 12.19 -10.51 -5.85
C GLY A 202 12.95 -10.13 -4.59
N LEU A 203 12.62 -8.97 -4.00
CA LEU A 203 13.31 -8.45 -2.82
C LEU A 203 13.09 -9.34 -1.57
N GLY A 204 11.90 -9.93 -1.42
CA GLY A 204 11.63 -10.88 -0.34
C GLY A 204 12.41 -12.18 -0.50
N HIS A 205 12.58 -12.66 -1.73
CA HIS A 205 13.47 -13.79 -2.03
C HIS A 205 14.93 -13.46 -1.69
N LEU A 206 15.38 -12.26 -2.08
CA LEU A 206 16.76 -11.82 -1.82
C LEU A 206 17.04 -11.75 -0.31
N ILE A 207 16.09 -11.25 0.50
CA ILE A 207 16.20 -11.26 1.96
C ILE A 207 16.31 -12.68 2.50
N ARG A 208 15.48 -13.60 2.04
CA ARG A 208 15.52 -15.01 2.49
C ARG A 208 16.87 -15.69 2.16
N VAL A 209 17.40 -15.46 0.95
CA VAL A 209 18.71 -16.01 0.54
C VAL A 209 19.82 -15.39 1.35
N ALA A 210 19.78 -14.07 1.56
CA ALA A 210 20.76 -13.34 2.37
C ALA A 210 20.75 -13.80 3.83
N GLU A 211 19.57 -14.01 4.43
CA GLU A 211 19.42 -14.56 5.78
C GLU A 211 20.05 -15.95 5.89
N SER A 212 19.72 -16.86 4.95
CA SER A 212 20.27 -18.22 4.93
C SER A 212 21.79 -18.25 4.72
N GLY A 213 22.33 -17.28 4.00
CA GLY A 213 23.77 -17.12 3.73
C GLY A 213 24.51 -16.27 4.77
N LEU A 214 23.83 -15.80 5.83
CA LEU A 214 24.36 -14.87 6.85
C LEU A 214 24.93 -13.58 6.24
N ARG A 215 24.40 -13.17 5.08
CA ARG A 215 24.75 -11.92 4.37
C ARG A 215 23.83 -10.80 4.82
N PHE A 216 24.07 -10.30 6.02
CA PHE A 216 23.26 -9.25 6.62
C PHE A 216 23.31 -7.94 5.83
N ASP A 217 24.43 -7.63 5.18
CA ASP A 217 24.58 -6.51 4.23
C ASP A 217 23.47 -6.50 3.19
N LEU A 218 23.30 -7.60 2.47
CA LEU A 218 22.33 -7.74 1.39
C LEU A 218 20.88 -7.76 1.92
N MET A 219 20.67 -8.31 3.12
CA MET A 219 19.37 -8.29 3.79
C MET A 219 18.92 -6.85 4.08
N TYR A 220 19.78 -6.02 4.69
CA TYR A 220 19.46 -4.61 4.98
C TYR A 220 19.31 -3.77 3.71
N VAL A 221 20.13 -4.00 2.68
CA VAL A 221 19.98 -3.38 1.35
C VAL A 221 18.60 -3.65 0.76
N SER A 222 18.15 -4.91 0.81
CA SER A 222 16.84 -5.30 0.29
C SER A 222 15.69 -4.68 1.09
N LEU A 223 15.79 -4.62 2.41
CA LEU A 223 14.81 -3.94 3.27
C LEU A 223 14.75 -2.44 2.96
N LEU A 224 15.89 -1.79 2.78
CA LEU A 224 15.95 -0.38 2.41
C LEU A 224 15.34 -0.14 1.02
N ALA A 225 15.59 -1.03 0.06
CA ALA A 225 14.97 -0.96 -1.26
C ALA A 225 13.43 -1.02 -1.18
N ILE A 226 12.86 -1.96 -0.40
CA ILE A 226 11.41 -2.05 -0.16
C ILE A 226 10.87 -0.76 0.47
N ALA A 227 11.58 -0.21 1.47
CA ALA A 227 11.18 1.03 2.13
C ALA A 227 11.17 2.23 1.16
N ILE A 228 12.17 2.34 0.29
CA ILE A 228 12.25 3.39 -0.74
C ILE A 228 11.12 3.24 -1.75
N LEU A 229 10.84 2.02 -2.23
CA LEU A 229 9.74 1.77 -3.17
C LEU A 229 8.38 2.10 -2.54
N GLY A 230 8.15 1.68 -1.30
CA GLY A 230 6.93 2.00 -0.55
C GLY A 230 6.75 3.51 -0.36
N TYR A 231 7.83 4.22 0.02
CA TYR A 231 7.82 5.67 0.16
C TYR A 231 7.56 6.38 -1.18
N ALA A 232 8.20 5.94 -2.26
CA ALA A 232 8.00 6.51 -3.59
C ALA A 232 6.54 6.33 -4.05
N GLY A 233 5.97 5.14 -3.83
CA GLY A 233 4.57 4.87 -4.11
C GLY A 233 3.61 5.75 -3.30
N ASP A 234 3.85 5.92 -1.98
CA ASP A 234 3.05 6.82 -1.13
C ASP A 234 3.15 8.29 -1.59
N ARG A 235 4.34 8.75 -2.01
CA ARG A 235 4.53 10.10 -2.55
C ARG A 235 3.76 10.31 -3.85
N LEU A 236 3.80 9.31 -4.75
CA LEU A 236 3.05 9.35 -6.00
C LEU A 236 1.53 9.39 -5.75
N LEU A 237 1.03 8.58 -4.81
CA LEU A 237 -0.38 8.61 -4.43
C LEU A 237 -0.79 9.95 -3.80
N ARG A 238 0.04 10.56 -2.97
CA ARG A 238 -0.22 11.89 -2.42
C ARG A 238 -0.33 12.94 -3.51
N PHE A 239 0.61 12.94 -4.44
CA PHE A 239 0.57 13.86 -5.58
C PHE A 239 -0.69 13.67 -6.43
N ALA A 240 -1.09 12.43 -6.70
CA ALA A 240 -2.33 12.14 -7.42
C ALA A 240 -3.57 12.61 -6.63
N ARG A 241 -3.59 12.41 -5.30
CA ARG A 241 -4.65 12.90 -4.41
C ARG A 241 -4.78 14.43 -4.43
N GLU A 242 -3.68 15.15 -4.28
CA GLU A 242 -3.67 16.62 -4.28
C GLU A 242 -4.25 17.18 -5.59
N ARG A 243 -3.90 16.58 -6.73
CA ARG A 243 -4.49 16.95 -8.02
C ARG A 243 -5.96 16.58 -8.15
N ALA A 244 -6.34 15.40 -7.72
CA ALA A 244 -7.71 14.91 -7.82
C ALA A 244 -8.67 15.62 -6.86
N LEU A 245 -8.16 16.17 -5.75
CA LEU A 245 -8.94 16.85 -4.70
C LEU A 245 -8.68 18.36 -4.64
N ALA A 246 -8.07 18.95 -5.67
CA ALA A 246 -7.76 20.38 -5.72
C ALA A 246 -8.97 21.31 -5.47
N TRP A 247 -10.17 20.80 -5.75
CA TRP A 247 -11.44 21.53 -5.52
C TRP A 247 -11.89 21.56 -4.05
N GLN A 248 -11.31 20.74 -3.15
CA GLN A 248 -11.71 20.74 -1.73
C GLN A 248 -11.10 21.87 -0.89
N GLY A 249 -10.21 22.70 -1.47
CA GLY A 249 -9.44 23.69 -0.71
C GLY A 249 -8.50 23.04 0.29
N THR A 250 -7.27 23.49 0.36
CA THR A 250 -6.33 23.08 1.43
C THR A 250 -6.80 23.68 2.75
N HIS A 251 -7.57 22.92 3.54
CA HIS A 251 -7.70 23.16 4.96
C HIS A 251 -6.47 22.53 5.64
N ASP A 252 -5.34 23.24 5.58
CA ASP A 252 -4.20 23.03 6.48
C ASP A 252 -4.37 23.85 7.76
#